data_e4b465997c6aff648301893a9cbff78f
#
_entry.id   e4b465997c6aff648301893a9cbff78f
#
_cell.length_a   1.000
_cell.length_b   1.000
_cell.length_c   1.000
_cell.angle_alpha   90.00
_cell.angle_beta   90.00
_cell.angle_gamma   90.00
#
_symmetry.space_group_name_H-M   'P 1'
#
loop_
_entity.id
_entity.type
_entity.pdbx_description
1 polymer ?
#
loop_
_entity_poly.entity_id
_entity_poly.type
_entity_poly.pdbx_seq_one_letter_code
_entity_poly.pdbx_strand_id
1 'polypeptide(L)'
;MNFIQIKAGLLGALVTASVPVLSSSIASADGHVYGPFPITLKGYSGDKTNSVSYTGQMARHVLHDSLKKLAGTGTGEDNPALEAEMMAYFAGSEKNKAIISPVSKDGFKLKQTLVNSISSGKNLSGKSYKGVVNGWPGQMTGAEVLEHMIKKAASTKGGFDPNTGYNYPQLISKFAMGAVFYNQAVDGYLDEKLGADSKPNGKPYKDGAYYTGKEHVWDEGFGYWGAAAHAMHLSAQENYDVAKMKNFDAADFNGDGEVDLKTEMTFAHAYYASSFDKGGKTNYLNTVTQAFVDGRKLITSANGKNLTDAQRAQLVDYAAVISSNWEKVIAESIFKYAGSVYKDIVKLEAILESNGDTEKAFATYGKHWGELKGFSMAIQCGKINLGETAVKMNRMIGFGPVLLNASQVTGVNSSGDFLKDEAMSWGEYKLHMLKIQKLMIDTFGVEARANDQTEGLAALADSLGSANSAEND
;
A
#
# COMPACT_ATOMS: atom_id res chain seq x y z
N MET A 1 -4.57 -56.10 77.52
CA MET A 1 -4.61 -54.75 76.82
C MET A 1 -4.40 -55.01 75.34
N ASN A 2 -5.49 -55.11 74.62
CA ASN A 2 -5.49 -55.50 73.20
C ASN A 2 -5.62 -54.28 72.33
N PHE A 3 -4.68 -54.12 71.42
CA PHE A 3 -4.79 -53.12 70.35
C PHE A 3 -5.36 -53.77 69.08
N ILE A 4 -6.51 -53.29 68.64
CA ILE A 4 -7.14 -53.65 67.37
C ILE A 4 -6.61 -52.72 66.30
N GLN A 5 -5.99 -53.30 65.27
CA GLN A 5 -5.62 -52.52 64.02
C GLN A 5 -6.78 -52.66 63.05
N ILE A 6 -7.24 -51.48 62.62
CA ILE A 6 -8.20 -51.31 61.49
C ILE A 6 -7.40 -50.93 60.25
N LYS A 7 -7.43 -51.81 59.22
CA LYS A 7 -6.93 -51.48 57.87
C LYS A 7 -8.00 -50.74 57.13
N ALA A 8 -7.69 -49.45 56.74
CA ALA A 8 -8.49 -48.68 55.78
C ALA A 8 -7.91 -48.90 54.39
N GLY A 9 -8.69 -49.47 53.50
CA GLY A 9 -8.38 -49.53 52.05
C GLY A 9 -8.71 -48.21 51.37
N LEU A 10 -7.71 -47.62 50.72
CA LEU A 10 -7.90 -46.40 49.87
C LEU A 10 -8.23 -46.89 48.47
N LEU A 11 -9.48 -46.67 48.01
CA LEU A 11 -9.87 -46.71 46.59
C LEU A 11 -9.52 -45.37 45.99
N GLY A 12 -8.50 -45.32 45.17
CA GLY A 12 -8.16 -44.12 44.37
C GLY A 12 -9.09 -43.99 43.18
N ALA A 13 -9.99 -43.03 43.23
CA ALA A 13 -10.73 -42.57 42.04
C ALA A 13 -9.87 -41.61 41.26
N LEU A 14 -9.43 -42.00 40.06
CA LEU A 14 -8.82 -41.09 39.07
C LEU A 14 -9.90 -40.19 38.53
N VAL A 15 -9.95 -38.94 39.00
CA VAL A 15 -10.74 -37.89 38.39
C VAL A 15 -9.88 -37.31 37.26
N THR A 16 -10.15 -37.69 36.01
CA THR A 16 -9.64 -37.00 34.83
C THR A 16 -10.36 -35.66 34.72
N ALA A 17 -9.73 -34.60 35.19
CA ALA A 17 -10.17 -33.27 34.93
C ALA A 17 -9.90 -32.98 33.44
N SER A 18 -10.94 -33.06 32.59
CA SER A 18 -10.94 -32.48 31.28
C SER A 18 -10.89 -30.97 31.44
N VAL A 19 -9.73 -30.35 31.19
CA VAL A 19 -9.59 -28.92 31.03
C VAL A 19 -10.36 -28.57 29.75
N PRO A 20 -11.42 -27.76 29.82
CA PRO A 20 -12.03 -27.26 28.61
C PRO A 20 -10.98 -26.37 27.95
N VAL A 21 -10.54 -26.72 26.73
CA VAL A 21 -9.89 -25.78 25.83
C VAL A 21 -10.94 -24.73 25.53
N LEU A 22 -10.90 -23.63 26.26
CA LEU A 22 -11.58 -22.40 25.89
C LEU A 22 -10.91 -21.94 24.61
N SER A 23 -11.47 -22.34 23.47
CA SER A 23 -11.29 -21.57 22.25
C SER A 23 -11.83 -20.17 22.55
N SER A 24 -10.92 -19.26 22.87
CA SER A 24 -11.25 -17.84 23.00
C SER A 24 -11.72 -17.37 21.65
N SER A 25 -13.03 -17.44 21.40
CA SER A 25 -13.66 -16.56 20.44
C SER A 25 -13.37 -15.15 20.97
N ILE A 26 -12.39 -14.46 20.39
CA ILE A 26 -12.16 -13.04 20.62
C ILE A 26 -13.42 -12.37 20.08
N ALA A 27 -14.40 -12.21 20.95
CA ALA A 27 -15.55 -11.40 20.65
C ALA A 27 -15.05 -9.97 20.43
N SER A 28 -15.43 -9.32 19.36
CA SER A 28 -15.19 -7.92 19.04
C SER A 28 -15.88 -7.01 20.07
N ALA A 29 -15.50 -7.14 21.36
CA ALA A 29 -16.11 -6.41 22.45
C ALA A 29 -15.55 -4.99 22.61
N ASP A 30 -14.34 -4.70 22.12
CA ASP A 30 -13.69 -3.43 22.39
C ASP A 30 -13.75 -2.42 21.24
N GLY A 31 -14.23 -2.84 20.08
CA GLY A 31 -14.46 -1.90 18.97
C GLY A 31 -13.20 -1.44 18.23
N HIS A 32 -12.04 -2.03 18.49
CA HIS A 32 -10.75 -1.66 17.91
C HIS A 32 -10.19 -2.72 16.94
N VAL A 33 -10.93 -3.79 16.64
CA VAL A 33 -10.56 -4.82 15.68
C VAL A 33 -11.52 -4.82 14.50
N TYR A 34 -11.01 -4.95 13.28
CA TYR A 34 -11.84 -5.10 12.08
C TYR A 34 -12.39 -6.52 11.94
N GLY A 35 -13.48 -6.79 12.65
CA GLY A 35 -14.13 -8.09 12.72
C GLY A 35 -13.72 -8.95 13.92
N PRO A 36 -14.39 -10.11 14.10
CA PRO A 36 -15.50 -10.60 13.28
C PRO A 36 -16.76 -9.74 13.39
N PHE A 37 -17.54 -9.71 12.31
CA PHE A 37 -18.89 -9.12 12.30
C PHE A 37 -19.95 -10.21 12.06
N PRO A 38 -21.12 -10.17 12.73
CA PRO A 38 -22.13 -11.20 12.59
C PRO A 38 -22.74 -11.25 11.20
N ILE A 39 -23.31 -12.37 10.81
CA ILE A 39 -24.10 -12.49 9.59
C ILE A 39 -25.41 -11.73 9.77
N THR A 40 -25.64 -10.70 8.97
CA THR A 40 -26.88 -9.90 8.97
C THR A 40 -27.81 -10.25 7.82
N LEU A 41 -27.32 -10.97 6.81
CA LEU A 41 -28.06 -11.35 5.61
C LEU A 41 -29.27 -12.21 5.95
N LYS A 42 -30.47 -11.71 5.63
CA LYS A 42 -31.71 -12.43 5.87
C LYS A 42 -31.82 -13.67 4.99
N GLY A 43 -32.26 -14.77 5.59
CA GLY A 43 -32.43 -16.05 4.88
C GLY A 43 -31.12 -16.84 4.68
N TYR A 44 -29.99 -16.38 5.20
CA TYR A 44 -28.79 -17.19 5.22
C TYR A 44 -28.96 -18.37 6.18
N SER A 45 -28.70 -19.58 5.70
CA SER A 45 -28.88 -20.85 6.44
C SER A 45 -27.59 -21.68 6.50
N GLY A 46 -26.45 -21.11 6.09
CA GLY A 46 -25.15 -21.81 6.14
C GLY A 46 -24.49 -21.73 7.52
N ASP A 47 -23.28 -22.26 7.60
CA ASP A 47 -22.49 -22.44 8.82
C ASP A 47 -21.56 -21.26 9.17
N LYS A 48 -21.48 -20.21 8.32
CA LYS A 48 -20.64 -19.03 8.58
C LYS A 48 -21.21 -18.18 9.71
N THR A 49 -20.33 -17.71 10.59
CA THR A 49 -20.67 -16.84 11.72
C THR A 49 -20.09 -15.41 11.57
N ASN A 50 -19.14 -15.24 10.66
CA ASN A 50 -18.46 -13.97 10.37
C ASN A 50 -18.74 -13.53 8.94
N SER A 51 -19.28 -12.31 8.76
CA SER A 51 -19.62 -11.73 7.45
C SER A 51 -18.44 -11.01 6.76
N VAL A 52 -17.28 -10.86 7.42
CA VAL A 52 -16.11 -10.17 6.85
C VAL A 52 -15.55 -10.92 5.65
N SER A 53 -15.27 -10.19 4.57
CA SER A 53 -14.77 -10.79 3.32
C SER A 53 -13.89 -9.83 2.51
N TYR A 54 -12.56 -9.82 2.77
CA TYR A 54 -11.57 -9.02 2.03
C TYR A 54 -10.28 -9.79 1.65
N THR A 55 -10.27 -11.11 1.77
CA THR A 55 -9.07 -11.91 1.47
C THR A 55 -8.56 -11.76 0.04
N GLY A 56 -9.45 -11.39 -0.90
CA GLY A 56 -9.04 -11.10 -2.28
C GLY A 56 -8.11 -9.90 -2.41
N GLN A 57 -8.24 -8.91 -1.53
CA GLN A 57 -7.41 -7.72 -1.45
C GLN A 57 -6.07 -8.07 -0.81
N MET A 58 -6.08 -8.87 0.26
CA MET A 58 -4.85 -9.37 0.90
C MET A 58 -4.02 -10.22 -0.06
N ALA A 59 -4.65 -11.05 -0.88
CA ALA A 59 -3.97 -11.78 -1.94
C ALA A 59 -3.28 -10.83 -2.95
N ARG A 60 -3.87 -9.66 -3.25
CA ARG A 60 -3.25 -8.66 -4.13
C ARG A 60 -2.08 -7.95 -3.49
N HIS A 61 -2.06 -7.77 -2.17
CA HIS A 61 -0.88 -7.24 -1.46
C HIS A 61 0.32 -8.19 -1.59
N VAL A 62 0.12 -9.49 -1.41
CA VAL A 62 1.23 -10.45 -1.57
C VAL A 62 1.66 -10.63 -3.02
N LEU A 63 0.74 -10.49 -4.00
CA LEU A 63 1.09 -10.43 -5.42
C LEU A 63 1.95 -9.21 -5.73
N HIS A 64 1.58 -8.03 -5.23
CA HIS A 64 2.34 -6.78 -5.38
C HIS A 64 3.74 -6.90 -4.78
N ASP A 65 3.88 -7.39 -3.55
CA ASP A 65 5.18 -7.52 -2.90
C ASP A 65 6.06 -8.57 -3.59
N SER A 66 5.46 -9.67 -4.08
CA SER A 66 6.14 -10.67 -4.88
C SER A 66 6.62 -10.11 -6.22
N LEU A 67 5.77 -9.38 -6.94
CA LEU A 67 6.13 -8.70 -8.19
C LEU A 67 7.28 -7.71 -7.99
N LYS A 68 7.22 -6.90 -6.94
CA LYS A 68 8.31 -5.99 -6.57
C LYS A 68 9.63 -6.73 -6.32
N LYS A 69 9.56 -7.87 -5.64
CA LYS A 69 10.75 -8.68 -5.35
C LYS A 69 11.36 -9.23 -6.63
N LEU A 70 10.55 -9.80 -7.53
CA LEU A 70 10.98 -10.32 -8.81
C LEU A 70 11.58 -9.23 -9.71
N ALA A 71 11.00 -8.04 -9.74
CA ALA A 71 11.51 -6.91 -10.53
C ALA A 71 12.96 -6.51 -10.17
N GLY A 72 13.45 -6.91 -9.00
CA GLY A 72 14.84 -6.72 -8.57
C GLY A 72 15.80 -7.88 -8.90
N THR A 73 15.40 -8.89 -9.67
CA THR A 73 16.20 -10.10 -9.92
C THR A 73 16.75 -10.18 -11.34
N GLY A 74 16.49 -9.20 -12.21
CA GLY A 74 17.04 -9.16 -13.57
C GLY A 74 18.57 -9.21 -13.58
N THR A 75 19.15 -9.84 -14.60
CA THR A 75 20.60 -10.06 -14.72
C THR A 75 21.32 -9.02 -15.57
N GLY A 76 20.57 -8.21 -16.32
CA GLY A 76 21.11 -7.23 -17.27
C GLY A 76 21.11 -7.73 -18.72
N GLU A 77 20.58 -8.93 -18.95
CA GLU A 77 20.38 -9.53 -20.26
C GLU A 77 18.88 -9.73 -20.52
N ASP A 78 18.50 -9.89 -21.76
CA ASP A 78 17.11 -10.23 -22.13
C ASP A 78 16.68 -11.52 -21.43
N ASN A 79 15.57 -11.44 -20.68
CA ASN A 79 15.11 -12.55 -19.83
C ASN A 79 13.59 -12.75 -19.97
N PRO A 80 13.14 -13.37 -21.06
CA PRO A 80 11.71 -13.65 -21.28
C PRO A 80 11.08 -14.54 -20.19
N ALA A 81 11.86 -15.40 -19.55
CA ALA A 81 11.37 -16.25 -18.47
C ALA A 81 11.00 -15.43 -17.23
N LEU A 82 11.83 -14.47 -16.83
CA LEU A 82 11.55 -13.57 -15.72
C LEU A 82 10.39 -12.62 -16.06
N GLU A 83 10.32 -12.12 -17.31
CA GLU A 83 9.18 -11.33 -17.78
C GLU A 83 7.87 -12.12 -17.65
N ALA A 84 7.83 -13.36 -18.16
CA ALA A 84 6.66 -14.22 -18.05
C ALA A 84 6.29 -14.53 -16.60
N GLU A 85 7.27 -14.76 -15.71
CA GLU A 85 7.03 -14.96 -14.29
C GLU A 85 6.42 -13.70 -13.66
N MET A 86 7.00 -12.53 -13.86
CA MET A 86 6.43 -11.26 -13.34
C MET A 86 5.03 -11.01 -13.90
N MET A 87 4.78 -11.27 -15.17
CA MET A 87 3.45 -11.17 -15.77
C MET A 87 2.45 -12.15 -15.15
N ALA A 88 2.88 -13.35 -14.72
CA ALA A 88 2.04 -14.29 -13.99
C ALA A 88 1.59 -13.70 -12.63
N TYR A 89 2.42 -12.93 -11.92
CA TYR A 89 2.01 -12.22 -10.68
C TYR A 89 1.16 -10.98 -10.98
N PHE A 90 1.37 -10.30 -12.08
CA PHE A 90 0.62 -9.11 -12.44
C PHE A 90 -0.76 -9.43 -13.04
N ALA A 91 -0.82 -10.29 -14.05
CA ALA A 91 -2.02 -10.53 -14.86
C ALA A 91 -2.54 -11.98 -14.79
N GLY A 92 -1.70 -12.93 -14.39
CA GLY A 92 -2.06 -14.35 -14.37
C GLY A 92 -3.06 -14.71 -13.26
N SER A 93 -3.76 -15.83 -13.47
CA SER A 93 -4.74 -16.42 -12.54
C SER A 93 -4.40 -17.87 -12.17
N GLU A 94 -3.15 -18.28 -12.40
CA GLU A 94 -2.66 -19.64 -12.17
C GLU A 94 -2.88 -20.06 -10.71
N LYS A 95 -3.17 -21.36 -10.55
CA LYS A 95 -3.28 -21.97 -9.22
C LYS A 95 -1.88 -22.29 -8.69
N ASN A 96 -1.76 -22.36 -7.37
CA ASN A 96 -0.54 -22.73 -6.63
C ASN A 96 0.65 -21.77 -6.82
N LYS A 97 0.39 -20.48 -7.10
CA LYS A 97 1.42 -19.45 -7.18
C LYS A 97 2.05 -19.26 -5.79
N ALA A 98 3.36 -19.43 -5.70
CA ALA A 98 4.11 -19.22 -4.45
C ALA A 98 4.06 -17.73 -4.03
N ILE A 99 4.12 -17.44 -2.74
CA ILE A 99 4.37 -16.10 -2.23
C ILE A 99 5.89 -15.91 -2.23
N ILE A 100 6.39 -15.01 -3.09
CA ILE A 100 7.82 -14.67 -3.16
C ILE A 100 8.20 -13.62 -2.11
N SER A 101 7.26 -12.79 -1.72
CA SER A 101 7.38 -11.82 -0.64
C SER A 101 5.97 -11.45 -0.12
N PRO A 102 5.76 -11.38 1.22
CA PRO A 102 6.72 -11.73 2.29
C PRO A 102 6.93 -13.24 2.43
N VAL A 103 8.08 -13.63 2.97
CA VAL A 103 8.39 -15.03 3.32
C VAL A 103 8.87 -15.12 4.77
N SER A 104 8.58 -16.23 5.44
CA SER A 104 9.03 -16.46 6.83
C SER A 104 10.55 -16.30 6.95
N LYS A 105 11.01 -15.61 7.98
CA LYS A 105 12.43 -15.36 8.26
C LYS A 105 12.66 -15.00 9.72
N ASP A 106 13.83 -15.30 10.24
CA ASP A 106 14.33 -14.80 11.54
C ASP A 106 13.31 -14.97 12.69
N GLY A 107 12.62 -16.12 12.75
CA GLY A 107 11.58 -16.40 13.75
C GLY A 107 10.20 -15.83 13.43
N PHE A 108 10.07 -14.93 12.46
CA PHE A 108 8.79 -14.41 12.00
C PHE A 108 8.14 -15.44 11.05
N LYS A 109 7.20 -16.23 11.57
CA LYS A 109 6.54 -17.32 10.86
C LYS A 109 5.26 -16.85 10.20
N LEU A 110 5.10 -17.11 8.90
CA LEU A 110 3.89 -16.81 8.12
C LEU A 110 3.10 -18.09 7.88
N LYS A 111 1.79 -18.01 8.04
CA LYS A 111 0.85 -19.12 7.86
C LYS A 111 0.67 -19.53 6.40
N GLN A 112 0.68 -18.58 5.46
CA GLN A 112 0.47 -18.86 4.04
C GLN A 112 1.77 -18.74 3.26
N THR A 113 2.01 -19.72 2.39
CA THR A 113 3.13 -19.76 1.43
C THR A 113 2.66 -19.71 -0.02
N LEU A 114 1.36 -19.87 -0.26
CA LEU A 114 0.72 -19.83 -1.58
C LEU A 114 -0.34 -18.74 -1.64
N VAL A 115 -0.41 -17.99 -2.73
CA VAL A 115 -1.43 -16.96 -2.96
C VAL A 115 -2.84 -17.52 -2.86
N ASN A 116 -3.07 -18.74 -3.39
CA ASN A 116 -4.37 -19.40 -3.32
C ASN A 116 -4.82 -19.76 -1.90
N SER A 117 -3.90 -19.91 -0.95
CA SER A 117 -4.25 -20.13 0.47
C SER A 117 -4.86 -18.88 1.11
N ILE A 118 -4.67 -17.70 0.48
CA ILE A 118 -5.33 -16.46 0.86
C ILE A 118 -6.61 -16.30 0.05
N SER A 119 -6.50 -16.26 -1.29
CA SER A 119 -7.66 -16.18 -2.20
C SER A 119 -7.27 -16.59 -3.62
N SER A 120 -8.10 -17.42 -4.28
CA SER A 120 -7.84 -17.95 -5.61
C SER A 120 -8.19 -16.96 -6.74
N GLY A 121 -7.49 -17.07 -7.87
CA GLY A 121 -7.81 -16.39 -9.11
C GLY A 121 -7.70 -14.88 -9.06
N LYS A 122 -6.80 -14.34 -8.21
CA LYS A 122 -6.58 -12.90 -8.08
C LYS A 122 -5.37 -12.46 -8.90
N ASN A 123 -5.48 -11.27 -9.48
CA ASN A 123 -4.39 -10.57 -10.17
C ASN A 123 -4.45 -9.06 -9.91
N LEU A 124 -3.45 -8.33 -10.36
CA LEU A 124 -3.36 -6.88 -10.23
C LEU A 124 -3.91 -6.16 -11.48
N SER A 125 -3.63 -6.66 -12.68
CA SER A 125 -3.96 -6.05 -13.97
C SER A 125 -5.45 -5.74 -14.11
N GLY A 126 -6.33 -6.69 -13.79
CA GLY A 126 -7.79 -6.51 -13.86
C GLY A 126 -8.35 -5.43 -12.93
N LYS A 127 -7.54 -4.94 -11.98
CA LYS A 127 -7.88 -3.91 -10.99
C LYS A 127 -7.08 -2.62 -11.17
N SER A 128 -6.18 -2.58 -12.14
CA SER A 128 -5.38 -1.40 -12.42
C SER A 128 -6.22 -0.25 -12.97
N TYR A 129 -5.78 0.98 -12.66
CA TYR A 129 -6.36 2.23 -13.15
C TYR A 129 -6.59 2.22 -14.67
N LYS A 130 -7.77 2.61 -15.11
CA LYS A 130 -8.20 2.54 -16.51
C LYS A 130 -7.92 3.82 -17.31
N GLY A 131 -7.67 4.93 -16.63
CA GLY A 131 -7.34 6.19 -17.26
C GLY A 131 -5.89 6.24 -17.77
N VAL A 132 -5.61 7.25 -18.60
CA VAL A 132 -4.25 7.55 -19.07
C VAL A 132 -3.41 8.11 -17.92
N VAL A 133 -2.17 7.65 -17.82
CA VAL A 133 -1.22 8.07 -16.78
C VAL A 133 -0.36 9.22 -17.32
N ASN A 134 -0.78 10.44 -17.05
CA ASN A 134 -0.11 11.65 -17.58
C ASN A 134 1.33 11.85 -17.05
N GLY A 135 1.65 11.27 -15.91
CA GLY A 135 3.01 11.31 -15.34
C GLY A 135 4.00 10.34 -16.02
N TRP A 136 3.57 9.48 -16.93
CA TRP A 136 4.41 8.54 -17.67
C TRP A 136 4.38 8.84 -19.17
N PRO A 137 5.49 8.67 -19.91
CA PRO A 137 5.49 8.93 -21.34
C PRO A 137 4.70 7.85 -22.11
N GLY A 138 4.11 8.21 -23.25
CA GLY A 138 3.49 7.28 -24.21
C GLY A 138 1.97 7.11 -24.13
N GLN A 139 1.26 7.96 -23.35
CA GLN A 139 -0.22 7.94 -23.29
C GLN A 139 -0.79 6.56 -22.92
N MET A 140 -0.18 5.88 -21.94
CA MET A 140 -0.51 4.53 -21.49
C MET A 140 -1.52 4.55 -20.33
N THR A 141 -2.39 3.54 -20.27
CA THR A 141 -3.24 3.27 -19.11
C THR A 141 -2.42 2.71 -17.94
N GLY A 142 -3.03 2.66 -16.75
CA GLY A 142 -2.32 2.14 -15.56
C GLY A 142 -1.79 0.71 -15.74
N ALA A 143 -2.53 -0.17 -16.41
CA ALA A 143 -2.07 -1.52 -16.70
C ALA A 143 -0.89 -1.53 -17.69
N GLU A 144 -0.99 -0.77 -18.79
CA GLU A 144 0.06 -0.69 -19.81
C GLU A 144 1.37 -0.10 -19.27
N VAL A 145 1.30 0.90 -18.39
CA VAL A 145 2.48 1.43 -17.69
C VAL A 145 3.16 0.35 -16.85
N LEU A 146 2.40 -0.43 -16.08
CA LEU A 146 2.95 -1.53 -15.27
C LEU A 146 3.54 -2.64 -16.15
N GLU A 147 2.89 -3.01 -17.23
CA GLU A 147 3.42 -3.99 -18.21
C GLU A 147 4.72 -3.51 -18.86
N HIS A 148 4.79 -2.23 -19.26
CA HIS A 148 6.02 -1.64 -19.79
C HIS A 148 7.16 -1.68 -18.77
N MET A 149 6.88 -1.30 -17.51
CA MET A 149 7.88 -1.37 -16.43
C MET A 149 8.34 -2.82 -16.16
N ILE A 150 7.42 -3.80 -16.17
CA ILE A 150 7.72 -5.22 -15.98
C ILE A 150 8.66 -5.72 -17.09
N LYS A 151 8.34 -5.43 -18.34
CA LYS A 151 9.18 -5.80 -19.49
C LYS A 151 10.59 -5.24 -19.37
N LYS A 152 10.73 -3.96 -19.04
CA LYS A 152 12.06 -3.33 -18.86
C LYS A 152 12.79 -3.87 -17.61
N ALA A 153 12.09 -4.16 -16.52
CA ALA A 153 12.69 -4.74 -15.31
C ALA A 153 13.32 -6.12 -15.56
N ALA A 154 12.70 -6.94 -16.41
CA ALA A 154 13.16 -8.29 -16.70
C ALA A 154 14.57 -8.33 -17.29
N SER A 155 14.91 -7.35 -18.13
CA SER A 155 16.23 -7.21 -18.76
C SER A 155 17.21 -6.31 -18.01
N THR A 156 16.80 -5.74 -16.87
CA THR A 156 17.61 -4.76 -16.14
C THR A 156 18.30 -5.38 -14.92
N LYS A 157 19.63 -5.27 -14.82
CA LYS A 157 20.41 -5.82 -13.71
C LYS A 157 19.98 -5.24 -12.36
N GLY A 158 19.50 -6.10 -11.46
CA GLY A 158 18.99 -5.69 -10.14
C GLY A 158 17.82 -4.72 -10.20
N GLY A 159 17.19 -4.55 -11.37
CA GLY A 159 16.08 -3.65 -11.62
C GLY A 159 16.44 -2.16 -11.64
N PHE A 160 17.73 -1.79 -11.62
CA PHE A 160 18.20 -0.41 -11.77
C PHE A 160 18.90 -0.20 -13.11
N ASP A 161 18.36 0.69 -13.94
CA ASP A 161 18.92 1.07 -15.24
C ASP A 161 19.71 2.39 -15.12
N PRO A 162 21.05 2.35 -15.16
CA PRO A 162 21.85 3.57 -15.07
C PRO A 162 21.70 4.50 -16.28
N ASN A 163 21.23 3.99 -17.43
CA ASN A 163 21.06 4.80 -18.63
C ASN A 163 19.83 5.71 -18.58
N THR A 164 18.83 5.36 -17.77
CA THR A 164 17.59 6.14 -17.59
C THR A 164 17.43 6.63 -16.16
N GLY A 165 18.23 6.11 -15.23
CA GLY A 165 18.09 6.35 -13.79
C GLY A 165 16.89 5.66 -13.16
N TYR A 166 16.19 4.77 -13.88
CA TYR A 166 15.00 4.11 -13.39
C TYR A 166 15.30 2.94 -12.45
N ASN A 167 14.63 2.94 -11.29
CA ASN A 167 14.58 1.79 -10.40
C ASN A 167 13.20 1.13 -10.53
N TYR A 168 13.09 0.12 -11.36
CA TYR A 168 11.82 -0.54 -11.70
C TYR A 168 11.12 -1.18 -10.50
N PRO A 169 11.82 -1.84 -9.53
CA PRO A 169 11.17 -2.32 -8.30
C PRO A 169 10.41 -1.24 -7.53
N GLN A 170 10.96 -0.02 -7.47
CA GLN A 170 10.29 1.09 -6.80
C GLN A 170 9.16 1.68 -7.65
N LEU A 171 9.42 1.93 -8.93
CA LEU A 171 8.40 2.45 -9.86
C LEU A 171 7.15 1.53 -9.88
N ILE A 172 7.33 0.24 -10.12
CA ILE A 172 6.25 -0.77 -10.13
C ILE A 172 5.52 -0.76 -8.81
N SER A 173 6.24 -0.85 -7.70
CA SER A 173 5.64 -0.97 -6.37
C SER A 173 4.82 0.27 -6.00
N LYS A 174 5.40 1.48 -6.11
CA LYS A 174 4.73 2.70 -5.65
C LYS A 174 3.57 3.10 -6.56
N PHE A 175 3.74 2.91 -7.87
CA PHE A 175 2.66 3.16 -8.81
C PHE A 175 1.51 2.15 -8.66
N ALA A 176 1.79 0.85 -8.51
CA ALA A 176 0.76 -0.16 -8.32
C ALA A 176 -0.05 0.05 -7.02
N MET A 177 0.55 0.59 -5.96
CA MET A 177 -0.20 0.97 -4.74
C MET A 177 -1.32 1.96 -5.05
N GLY A 178 -1.06 2.96 -5.90
CA GLY A 178 -2.08 3.91 -6.35
C GLY A 178 -3.01 3.32 -7.39
N ALA A 179 -2.44 2.81 -8.47
CA ALA A 179 -3.19 2.35 -9.64
C ALA A 179 -4.12 1.15 -9.33
N VAL A 180 -3.81 0.34 -8.31
CA VAL A 180 -4.63 -0.81 -7.90
C VAL A 180 -5.34 -0.52 -6.58
N PHE A 181 -4.61 -0.28 -5.49
CA PHE A 181 -5.21 -0.31 -4.15
C PHE A 181 -5.98 0.97 -3.86
N TYR A 182 -5.33 2.13 -4.01
CA TYR A 182 -5.97 3.43 -3.77
C TYR A 182 -7.14 3.67 -4.73
N ASN A 183 -6.95 3.48 -6.03
CA ASN A 183 -7.99 3.66 -7.03
C ASN A 183 -9.21 2.78 -6.76
N GLN A 184 -9.04 1.47 -6.56
CA GLN A 184 -10.16 0.58 -6.29
C GLN A 184 -10.91 0.93 -5.01
N ALA A 185 -10.19 1.35 -3.96
CA ALA A 185 -10.82 1.71 -2.69
C ALA A 185 -11.58 3.03 -2.80
N VAL A 186 -10.89 4.14 -3.15
CA VAL A 186 -11.46 5.48 -2.99
C VAL A 186 -12.39 5.90 -4.13
N ASP A 187 -12.13 5.43 -5.36
CA ASP A 187 -12.97 5.71 -6.51
C ASP A 187 -14.10 4.66 -6.64
N GLY A 188 -13.77 3.38 -6.56
CA GLY A 188 -14.73 2.31 -6.74
C GLY A 188 -15.58 2.02 -5.50
N TYR A 189 -14.97 1.59 -4.39
CA TYR A 189 -15.71 1.03 -3.25
C TYR A 189 -16.27 2.10 -2.32
N LEU A 190 -15.54 3.18 -2.10
CA LEU A 190 -15.92 4.27 -1.19
C LEU A 190 -16.61 5.46 -1.90
N ASP A 191 -16.90 5.34 -3.20
CA ASP A 191 -17.62 6.34 -3.98
C ASP A 191 -18.72 5.70 -4.84
N GLU A 192 -18.40 5.17 -6.03
CA GLU A 192 -19.36 4.63 -6.99
C GLU A 192 -20.31 3.57 -6.39
N LYS A 193 -19.79 2.76 -5.45
CA LYS A 193 -20.56 1.66 -4.83
C LYS A 193 -21.21 2.02 -3.50
N LEU A 194 -21.13 3.27 -3.04
CA LEU A 194 -21.86 3.73 -1.85
C LEU A 194 -23.32 4.14 -2.14
N GLY A 195 -23.68 4.35 -3.40
CA GLY A 195 -25.05 4.70 -3.79
C GLY A 195 -26.10 3.72 -3.27
N ALA A 196 -27.35 4.19 -3.15
CA ALA A 196 -28.46 3.43 -2.56
C ALA A 196 -28.71 2.09 -3.28
N ASP A 197 -28.71 2.11 -4.61
CA ASP A 197 -29.02 0.95 -5.45
C ASP A 197 -27.78 0.15 -5.87
N SER A 198 -26.58 0.65 -5.56
CA SER A 198 -25.31 0.00 -5.85
C SER A 198 -24.94 -0.93 -4.70
N LYS A 199 -24.96 -2.25 -4.95
CA LYS A 199 -24.63 -3.26 -3.93
C LYS A 199 -25.40 -3.04 -2.61
N PRO A 200 -26.76 -3.16 -2.62
CA PRO A 200 -27.59 -2.81 -1.47
C PRO A 200 -27.35 -3.71 -0.27
N ASN A 201 -27.58 -3.17 0.94
CA ASN A 201 -27.43 -3.93 2.18
C ASN A 201 -28.56 -4.94 2.43
N GLY A 202 -29.69 -4.80 1.74
CA GLY A 202 -30.85 -5.72 1.84
C GLY A 202 -30.73 -6.99 1.00
N LYS A 203 -29.63 -7.21 0.27
CA LYS A 203 -29.44 -8.35 -0.63
C LYS A 203 -28.04 -8.92 -0.50
N PRO A 204 -27.84 -10.23 -0.81
CA PRO A 204 -26.50 -10.78 -0.89
C PRO A 204 -25.69 -10.09 -2.00
N TYR A 205 -24.38 -10.01 -1.83
CA TYR A 205 -23.48 -9.43 -2.84
C TYR A 205 -23.55 -10.17 -4.19
N LYS A 206 -23.69 -11.49 -4.11
CA LYS A 206 -23.89 -12.43 -5.23
C LYS A 206 -24.59 -13.69 -4.70
N ASP A 207 -25.11 -14.50 -5.59
CA ASP A 207 -25.75 -15.76 -5.21
C ASP A 207 -24.81 -16.63 -4.37
N GLY A 208 -25.34 -17.19 -3.27
CA GLY A 208 -24.63 -17.99 -2.31
C GLY A 208 -23.68 -17.22 -1.37
N ALA A 209 -23.60 -15.89 -1.44
CA ALA A 209 -22.82 -15.11 -0.48
C ALA A 209 -23.48 -15.12 0.90
N TYR A 210 -22.65 -15.11 1.94
CA TYR A 210 -23.05 -15.03 3.35
C TYR A 210 -23.02 -13.61 3.92
N TYR A 211 -22.70 -12.62 3.08
CA TYR A 211 -22.61 -11.20 3.38
C TYR A 211 -23.47 -10.38 2.41
N THR A 212 -23.86 -9.21 2.85
CA THR A 212 -24.64 -8.28 2.03
C THR A 212 -23.77 -7.56 1.00
N GLY A 213 -24.42 -6.89 0.03
CA GLY A 213 -23.71 -6.07 -0.96
C GLY A 213 -22.87 -4.97 -0.32
N LYS A 214 -23.44 -4.26 0.65
CA LYS A 214 -22.77 -3.11 1.28
C LYS A 214 -21.65 -3.54 2.24
N GLU A 215 -21.86 -4.62 3.00
CA GLU A 215 -20.82 -5.22 3.84
C GLU A 215 -19.57 -5.57 3.03
N HIS A 216 -19.75 -6.28 1.91
CA HIS A 216 -18.63 -6.73 1.10
C HIS A 216 -17.87 -5.59 0.45
N VAL A 217 -18.58 -4.60 -0.09
CA VAL A 217 -17.95 -3.41 -0.70
C VAL A 217 -17.08 -2.66 0.30
N TRP A 218 -17.58 -2.49 1.53
CA TRP A 218 -16.85 -1.83 2.59
C TRP A 218 -15.63 -2.62 3.04
N ASP A 219 -15.80 -3.94 3.22
CA ASP A 219 -14.70 -4.86 3.54
C ASP A 219 -13.60 -4.85 2.46
N GLU A 220 -13.96 -4.80 1.18
CA GLU A 220 -12.99 -4.70 0.08
C GLU A 220 -12.19 -3.40 0.15
N GLY A 221 -12.81 -2.28 0.54
CA GLY A 221 -12.11 -1.00 0.79
C GLY A 221 -11.07 -1.13 1.90
N PHE A 222 -11.46 -1.71 3.04
CA PHE A 222 -10.54 -1.99 4.15
C PHE A 222 -9.39 -2.91 3.73
N GLY A 223 -9.69 -3.98 3.01
CA GLY A 223 -8.66 -4.90 2.52
C GLY A 223 -7.61 -4.23 1.65
N TYR A 224 -7.97 -3.23 0.82
CA TYR A 224 -7.00 -2.46 0.04
C TYR A 224 -6.21 -1.44 0.85
N TRP A 225 -6.75 -0.94 1.97
CA TRP A 225 -5.99 -0.15 2.92
C TRP A 225 -4.76 -0.90 3.42
N GLY A 226 -4.92 -2.18 3.70
CA GLY A 226 -3.84 -3.10 4.00
C GLY A 226 -3.39 -3.09 5.47
N ALA A 227 -4.18 -2.56 6.39
CA ALA A 227 -3.91 -2.67 7.83
C ALA A 227 -4.21 -4.08 8.34
N ALA A 228 -3.44 -4.55 9.34
CA ALA A 228 -3.84 -5.71 10.12
C ALA A 228 -5.20 -5.47 10.79
N ALA A 229 -6.01 -6.50 10.96
CA ALA A 229 -7.33 -6.36 11.56
C ALA A 229 -7.28 -5.77 12.99
N HIS A 230 -6.21 -6.04 13.71
CA HIS A 230 -5.94 -5.56 15.07
C HIS A 230 -5.00 -4.34 15.12
N ALA A 231 -4.75 -3.67 13.99
CA ALA A 231 -3.78 -2.57 13.89
C ALA A 231 -3.98 -1.47 14.95
N MET A 232 -5.21 -1.24 15.41
CA MET A 232 -5.52 -0.23 16.42
C MET A 232 -5.16 -0.63 17.86
N HIS A 233 -4.82 -1.90 18.12
CA HIS A 233 -4.23 -2.35 19.38
C HIS A 233 -2.72 -2.10 19.45
N LEU A 234 -2.11 -1.79 18.31
CA LEU A 234 -0.68 -1.60 18.17
C LEU A 234 -0.33 -0.11 18.10
N SER A 235 0.79 0.26 18.69
CA SER A 235 1.39 1.56 18.43
C SER A 235 1.81 1.70 16.96
N ALA A 236 2.05 2.94 16.51
CA ALA A 236 2.56 3.18 15.17
C ALA A 236 3.92 2.49 14.90
N GLN A 237 4.76 2.38 15.94
CA GLN A 237 6.04 1.67 15.84
C GLN A 237 5.82 0.16 15.66
N GLU A 238 4.94 -0.45 16.44
CA GLU A 238 4.63 -1.89 16.32
C GLU A 238 4.02 -2.22 14.96
N ASN A 239 3.04 -1.45 14.48
CA ASN A 239 2.48 -1.61 13.12
C ASN A 239 3.56 -1.52 12.03
N TYR A 240 4.51 -0.57 12.17
CA TYR A 240 5.65 -0.45 11.27
C TYR A 240 6.55 -1.70 11.34
N ASP A 241 6.82 -2.22 12.53
CA ASP A 241 7.68 -3.38 12.74
C ASP A 241 7.00 -4.68 12.28
N VAL A 242 5.69 -4.82 12.46
CA VAL A 242 4.89 -5.91 11.86
C VAL A 242 5.03 -5.90 10.33
N ALA A 243 4.82 -4.74 9.68
CA ALA A 243 4.99 -4.62 8.23
C ALA A 243 6.42 -4.92 7.75
N LYS A 244 7.42 -4.79 8.62
CA LYS A 244 8.83 -5.12 8.36
C LYS A 244 9.22 -6.54 8.78
N MET A 245 8.28 -7.29 9.32
CA MET A 245 8.52 -8.63 9.87
C MET A 245 9.61 -8.64 10.95
N LYS A 246 9.51 -7.70 11.91
CA LYS A 246 10.47 -7.50 13.01
C LYS A 246 9.88 -7.74 14.39
N ASN A 247 8.55 -7.71 14.53
CA ASN A 247 7.86 -7.90 15.79
C ASN A 247 6.80 -9.00 15.61
N PHE A 248 7.21 -10.24 15.87
CA PHE A 248 6.34 -11.42 15.74
C PHE A 248 5.20 -11.39 16.76
N ASP A 249 5.50 -11.09 18.01
CA ASP A 249 4.52 -11.13 19.10
C ASP A 249 3.38 -10.10 18.90
N ALA A 250 3.71 -8.94 18.31
CA ALA A 250 2.70 -7.96 17.94
C ALA A 250 1.88 -8.37 16.73
N ALA A 251 2.43 -9.20 15.84
CA ALA A 251 1.75 -9.67 14.64
C ALA A 251 0.84 -10.86 14.90
N ASP A 252 1.30 -11.86 15.66
CA ASP A 252 0.54 -13.07 16.04
C ASP A 252 -0.52 -12.73 17.10
N PHE A 253 -1.58 -12.03 16.66
CA PHE A 253 -2.62 -11.52 17.56
C PHE A 253 -3.48 -12.60 18.18
N ASN A 254 -3.69 -13.71 17.48
CA ASN A 254 -4.48 -14.83 17.97
C ASN A 254 -3.67 -15.85 18.81
N GLY A 255 -2.34 -15.71 18.85
CA GLY A 255 -1.42 -16.54 19.65
C GLY A 255 -1.30 -17.97 19.14
N ASP A 256 -1.53 -18.23 17.83
CA ASP A 256 -1.44 -19.60 17.28
C ASP A 256 -0.02 -19.99 16.83
N GLY A 257 0.94 -19.08 16.94
CA GLY A 257 2.35 -19.30 16.62
C GLY A 257 2.71 -19.04 15.16
N GLU A 258 1.79 -18.47 14.37
CA GLU A 258 1.98 -18.09 12.97
C GLU A 258 1.22 -16.80 12.66
N VAL A 259 1.75 -15.96 11.79
CA VAL A 259 1.09 -14.72 11.33
C VAL A 259 0.21 -15.03 10.12
N ASP A 260 -1.09 -14.83 10.23
CA ASP A 260 -2.05 -14.99 9.14
C ASP A 260 -2.03 -13.76 8.22
N LEU A 261 -1.52 -13.93 6.99
CA LEU A 261 -1.48 -12.87 5.97
C LEU A 261 -2.86 -12.33 5.57
N LYS A 262 -3.95 -12.99 5.99
CA LYS A 262 -5.32 -12.53 5.74
C LYS A 262 -5.75 -11.42 6.69
N THR A 263 -5.21 -11.40 7.93
CA THR A 263 -5.74 -10.56 9.01
C THR A 263 -4.68 -9.94 9.92
N GLU A 264 -3.46 -10.47 9.96
CA GLU A 264 -2.46 -10.13 10.97
C GLU A 264 -1.23 -9.38 10.42
N MET A 265 -1.20 -9.11 9.13
CA MET A 265 -0.09 -8.40 8.48
C MET A 265 -0.51 -7.02 8.01
N THR A 266 0.41 -6.05 8.14
CA THR A 266 0.23 -4.68 7.62
C THR A 266 0.99 -4.51 6.31
N PHE A 267 0.31 -3.97 5.28
CA PHE A 267 0.82 -3.81 3.92
C PHE A 267 0.71 -2.38 3.39
N ALA A 268 1.34 -2.11 2.27
CA ALA A 268 1.14 -0.98 1.36
C ALA A 268 0.99 0.38 2.06
N HIS A 269 -0.15 1.07 1.89
CA HIS A 269 -0.35 2.41 2.42
C HIS A 269 -0.50 2.44 3.95
N ALA A 270 -1.04 1.39 4.57
CA ALA A 270 -1.09 1.28 6.03
C ALA A 270 0.33 1.21 6.64
N TYR A 271 1.29 0.55 5.97
CA TYR A 271 2.70 0.61 6.35
C TYR A 271 3.26 2.04 6.26
N TYR A 272 2.94 2.79 5.19
CA TYR A 272 3.40 4.18 5.08
C TYR A 272 2.77 5.08 6.14
N ALA A 273 1.48 4.92 6.42
CA ALA A 273 0.79 5.62 7.49
C ALA A 273 1.50 5.39 8.83
N SER A 274 1.73 4.13 9.23
CA SER A 274 2.46 3.81 10.45
C SER A 274 3.88 4.42 10.48
N SER A 275 4.56 4.45 9.33
CA SER A 275 5.89 5.06 9.20
C SER A 275 5.89 6.56 9.49
N PHE A 276 4.84 7.29 9.11
CA PHE A 276 4.69 8.71 9.38
C PHE A 276 4.22 8.96 10.82
N ASP A 277 3.27 8.17 11.28
CA ASP A 277 2.69 8.28 12.63
C ASP A 277 3.71 8.05 13.75
N LYS A 278 4.79 7.30 13.51
CA LYS A 278 5.91 7.12 14.46
C LYS A 278 6.52 8.42 14.94
N GLY A 279 6.45 9.48 14.15
CA GLY A 279 6.94 10.80 14.52
C GLY A 279 6.05 11.54 15.53
N GLY A 280 4.87 11.01 15.84
CA GLY A 280 3.91 11.59 16.79
C GLY A 280 3.20 12.86 16.30
N LYS A 281 3.43 13.28 15.05
CA LYS A 281 2.77 14.46 14.46
C LYS A 281 1.46 14.11 13.75
N THR A 282 1.26 12.86 13.39
CA THR A 282 0.11 12.37 12.64
C THR A 282 -0.46 11.10 13.28
N ASN A 283 -1.70 10.76 12.91
CA ASN A 283 -2.39 9.54 13.36
C ASN A 283 -3.19 8.93 12.20
N TYR A 284 -2.61 8.90 11.01
CA TYR A 284 -3.26 8.46 9.77
C TYR A 284 -3.77 7.02 9.86
N LEU A 285 -2.92 6.10 10.37
CA LEU A 285 -3.26 4.69 10.46
C LEU A 285 -4.53 4.46 11.27
N ASN A 286 -4.56 4.98 12.49
CA ASN A 286 -5.72 4.81 13.38
C ASN A 286 -6.94 5.58 12.87
N THR A 287 -6.77 6.80 12.33
CA THR A 287 -7.88 7.59 11.80
C THR A 287 -8.59 6.86 10.66
N VAL A 288 -7.84 6.32 9.69
CA VAL A 288 -8.41 5.57 8.57
C VAL A 288 -9.00 4.24 9.03
N THR A 289 -8.30 3.49 9.87
CA THR A 289 -8.75 2.19 10.36
C THR A 289 -10.01 2.32 11.22
N GLN A 290 -10.09 3.32 12.11
CA GLN A 290 -11.29 3.58 12.92
C GLN A 290 -12.49 3.93 12.04
N ALA A 291 -12.32 4.78 11.03
CA ALA A 291 -13.41 5.12 10.11
C ALA A 291 -13.93 3.88 9.35
N PHE A 292 -13.04 2.95 8.97
CA PHE A 292 -13.45 1.66 8.41
C PHE A 292 -14.23 0.81 9.41
N VAL A 293 -13.79 0.73 10.67
CA VAL A 293 -14.49 -0.02 11.73
C VAL A 293 -15.87 0.58 12.00
N ASP A 294 -15.98 1.91 12.11
CA ASP A 294 -17.23 2.59 12.43
C ASP A 294 -18.23 2.49 11.27
N GLY A 295 -17.79 2.64 10.03
CA GLY A 295 -18.62 2.44 8.85
C GLY A 295 -19.11 0.99 8.75
N ARG A 296 -18.29 0.00 9.07
CA ARG A 296 -18.70 -1.42 9.08
C ARG A 296 -19.70 -1.72 10.20
N LYS A 297 -19.51 -1.14 11.39
CA LYS A 297 -20.50 -1.22 12.48
C LYS A 297 -21.83 -0.61 12.07
N LEU A 298 -21.81 0.57 11.43
CA LEU A 298 -23.01 1.22 10.91
C LEU A 298 -23.78 0.32 9.93
N ILE A 299 -23.08 -0.28 8.96
CA ILE A 299 -23.67 -1.22 7.99
C ILE A 299 -24.28 -2.43 8.71
N THR A 300 -23.55 -3.01 9.67
CA THR A 300 -24.00 -4.16 10.47
C THR A 300 -25.25 -3.83 11.29
N SER A 301 -25.31 -2.61 11.87
CA SER A 301 -26.46 -2.17 12.68
C SER A 301 -27.79 -2.13 11.92
N ALA A 302 -27.74 -1.95 10.60
CA ALA A 302 -28.93 -2.02 9.75
C ALA A 302 -29.52 -3.45 9.65
N ASN A 303 -28.82 -4.46 10.17
CA ASN A 303 -29.27 -5.84 10.34
C ASN A 303 -29.88 -6.43 9.06
N GLY A 304 -29.15 -6.32 7.94
CA GLY A 304 -29.56 -6.86 6.63
C GLY A 304 -30.75 -6.13 5.99
N LYS A 305 -31.10 -4.93 6.47
CA LYS A 305 -32.03 -4.01 5.79
C LYS A 305 -31.22 -3.00 4.96
N ASN A 306 -31.84 -2.40 3.96
CA ASN A 306 -31.25 -1.28 3.26
C ASN A 306 -30.98 -0.13 4.23
N LEU A 307 -29.84 0.56 4.03
CA LEU A 307 -29.49 1.73 4.83
C LEU A 307 -30.51 2.85 4.62
N THR A 308 -30.87 3.54 5.68
CA THR A 308 -31.63 4.80 5.62
C THR A 308 -30.79 5.91 4.98
N ASP A 309 -31.44 7.03 4.58
CA ASP A 309 -30.70 8.19 4.05
C ASP A 309 -29.68 8.75 5.06
N ALA A 310 -30.06 8.81 6.34
CA ALA A 310 -29.16 9.25 7.40
C ALA A 310 -27.94 8.31 7.57
N GLN A 311 -28.16 6.99 7.53
CA GLN A 311 -27.08 6.02 7.59
C GLN A 311 -26.16 6.10 6.37
N ARG A 312 -26.71 6.33 5.16
CA ARG A 312 -25.90 6.55 3.96
C ARG A 312 -25.06 7.82 4.04
N ALA A 313 -25.66 8.92 4.51
CA ALA A 313 -24.92 10.17 4.73
C ALA A 313 -23.74 9.97 5.69
N GLN A 314 -23.98 9.31 6.83
CA GLN A 314 -22.91 8.99 7.79
C GLN A 314 -21.83 8.07 7.19
N LEU A 315 -22.22 7.12 6.31
CA LEU A 315 -21.25 6.24 5.64
C LEU A 315 -20.38 7.02 4.65
N VAL A 316 -20.97 8.01 3.96
CA VAL A 316 -20.24 8.95 3.09
C VAL A 316 -19.24 9.81 3.89
N ASP A 317 -19.62 10.26 5.08
CA ASP A 317 -18.73 11.00 5.98
C ASP A 317 -17.51 10.14 6.39
N TYR A 318 -17.71 8.87 6.76
CA TYR A 318 -16.60 7.95 7.03
C TYR A 318 -15.73 7.72 5.79
N ALA A 319 -16.33 7.55 4.62
CA ALA A 319 -15.59 7.40 3.36
C ALA A 319 -14.76 8.64 3.03
N ALA A 320 -15.26 9.84 3.34
CA ALA A 320 -14.53 11.10 3.17
C ALA A 320 -13.31 11.17 4.11
N VAL A 321 -13.48 10.77 5.38
CA VAL A 321 -12.35 10.68 6.35
C VAL A 321 -11.28 9.72 5.84
N ILE A 322 -11.68 8.53 5.37
CA ILE A 322 -10.77 7.54 4.81
C ILE A 322 -10.02 8.10 3.60
N SER A 323 -10.74 8.61 2.62
CA SER A 323 -10.18 9.07 1.34
C SER A 323 -9.21 10.23 1.55
N SER A 324 -9.57 11.24 2.34
CA SER A 324 -8.73 12.41 2.59
C SER A 324 -7.45 12.07 3.37
N ASN A 325 -7.52 11.20 4.38
CA ASN A 325 -6.33 10.79 5.13
C ASN A 325 -5.44 9.82 4.34
N TRP A 326 -6.02 8.94 3.53
CA TRP A 326 -5.26 8.08 2.63
C TRP A 326 -4.51 8.90 1.56
N GLU A 327 -5.16 9.91 0.98
CA GLU A 327 -4.53 10.86 0.06
C GLU A 327 -3.35 11.59 0.72
N LYS A 328 -3.52 12.06 1.97
CA LYS A 328 -2.42 12.65 2.75
C LYS A 328 -1.24 11.69 2.94
N VAL A 329 -1.47 10.41 3.20
CA VAL A 329 -0.38 9.41 3.30
C VAL A 329 0.43 9.32 2.00
N ILE A 330 -0.22 9.39 0.84
CA ILE A 330 0.47 9.40 -0.46
C ILE A 330 1.22 10.72 -0.64
N ALA A 331 0.61 11.86 -0.30
CA ALA A 331 1.23 13.18 -0.38
C ALA A 331 2.46 13.31 0.55
N GLU A 332 2.40 12.78 1.79
CA GLU A 332 3.56 12.67 2.69
C GLU A 332 4.69 11.83 2.09
N SER A 333 4.34 10.79 1.33
CA SER A 333 5.33 9.97 0.64
C SER A 333 6.02 10.76 -0.47
N ILE A 334 5.27 11.54 -1.27
CA ILE A 334 5.82 12.44 -2.29
C ILE A 334 6.73 13.48 -1.63
N PHE A 335 6.26 14.13 -0.57
CA PHE A 335 7.03 15.11 0.20
C PHE A 335 8.37 14.52 0.67
N LYS A 336 8.31 13.37 1.34
CA LYS A 336 9.50 12.67 1.86
C LYS A 336 10.53 12.36 0.76
N TYR A 337 10.06 11.82 -0.36
CA TYR A 337 10.97 11.38 -1.41
C TYR A 337 11.49 12.54 -2.27
N ALA A 338 10.78 13.65 -2.40
CA ALA A 338 11.31 14.89 -2.96
C ALA A 338 12.50 15.40 -2.12
N GLY A 339 12.36 15.44 -0.80
CA GLY A 339 13.46 15.79 0.10
C GLY A 339 14.63 14.78 0.04
N SER A 340 14.34 13.48 -0.18
CA SER A 340 15.40 12.47 -0.36
C SER A 340 16.16 12.68 -1.65
N VAL A 341 15.47 12.92 -2.77
CA VAL A 341 16.07 13.22 -4.08
C VAL A 341 16.95 14.47 -4.01
N TYR A 342 16.47 15.54 -3.35
CA TYR A 342 17.28 16.73 -3.10
C TYR A 342 18.60 16.40 -2.41
N LYS A 343 18.57 15.65 -1.31
CA LYS A 343 19.77 15.24 -0.56
C LYS A 343 20.72 14.37 -1.39
N ASP A 344 20.17 13.49 -2.21
CA ASP A 344 20.98 12.62 -3.08
C ASP A 344 21.70 13.42 -4.15
N ILE A 345 21.07 14.46 -4.72
CA ILE A 345 21.71 15.37 -5.68
C ILE A 345 22.86 16.12 -5.02
N VAL A 346 22.64 16.72 -3.83
CA VAL A 346 23.70 17.42 -3.08
C VAL A 346 24.88 16.50 -2.84
N LYS A 347 24.63 15.24 -2.49
CA LYS A 347 25.68 14.24 -2.30
C LYS A 347 26.41 13.90 -3.60
N LEU A 348 25.70 13.75 -4.71
CA LEU A 348 26.29 13.45 -6.01
C LEU A 348 27.16 14.59 -6.51
N GLU A 349 26.73 15.86 -6.35
CA GLU A 349 27.55 17.04 -6.68
C GLU A 349 28.89 17.01 -5.92
N ALA A 350 28.86 16.78 -4.61
CA ALA A 350 30.08 16.71 -3.80
C ALA A 350 31.02 15.56 -4.22
N ILE A 351 30.47 14.41 -4.65
CA ILE A 351 31.30 13.29 -5.17
C ILE A 351 31.90 13.67 -6.51
N LEU A 352 31.18 14.30 -7.41
CA LEU A 352 31.67 14.74 -8.72
C LEU A 352 32.76 15.80 -8.57
N GLU A 353 32.61 16.79 -7.69
CA GLU A 353 33.61 17.81 -7.40
C GLU A 353 34.91 17.19 -6.89
N SER A 354 34.85 16.10 -6.12
CA SER A 354 36.00 15.37 -5.62
C SER A 354 36.53 14.30 -6.59
N ASN A 355 35.99 14.19 -7.80
CA ASN A 355 36.24 13.11 -8.77
C ASN A 355 36.12 11.70 -8.16
N GLY A 356 35.15 11.52 -7.26
CA GLY A 356 34.86 10.25 -6.60
C GLY A 356 33.96 9.32 -7.42
N ASP A 357 33.82 8.08 -6.94
CA ASP A 357 32.90 7.08 -7.55
C ASP A 357 31.46 7.39 -7.24
N THR A 358 30.68 7.61 -8.29
CA THR A 358 29.26 7.96 -8.22
C THR A 358 28.29 6.78 -8.27
N GLU A 359 28.73 5.56 -8.62
CA GLU A 359 27.87 4.42 -8.94
C GLU A 359 26.83 4.16 -7.85
N LYS A 360 27.26 3.98 -6.61
CA LYS A 360 26.37 3.68 -5.48
C LYS A 360 25.45 4.86 -5.13
N ALA A 361 25.96 6.08 -5.21
CA ALA A 361 25.17 7.29 -4.92
C ALA A 361 24.10 7.50 -6.00
N PHE A 362 24.45 7.29 -7.27
CA PHE A 362 23.53 7.39 -8.38
C PHE A 362 22.42 6.32 -8.34
N ALA A 363 22.76 5.09 -7.99
CA ALA A 363 21.76 4.04 -7.77
C ALA A 363 20.80 4.38 -6.62
N THR A 364 21.29 5.04 -5.55
CA THR A 364 20.46 5.51 -4.42
C THR A 364 19.54 6.66 -4.86
N TYR A 365 20.05 7.61 -5.62
CA TYR A 365 19.28 8.69 -6.24
C TYR A 365 18.17 8.16 -7.14
N GLY A 366 18.48 7.23 -8.07
CA GLY A 366 17.50 6.59 -8.92
C GLY A 366 16.43 5.81 -8.14
N LYS A 367 16.82 5.18 -7.02
CA LYS A 367 15.86 4.52 -6.10
C LYS A 367 14.88 5.51 -5.50
N HIS A 368 15.35 6.60 -4.89
CA HIS A 368 14.48 7.59 -4.26
C HIS A 368 13.64 8.35 -5.29
N TRP A 369 14.21 8.62 -6.47
CA TRP A 369 13.44 9.18 -7.57
C TRP A 369 12.33 8.23 -8.05
N GLY A 370 12.60 6.94 -8.18
CA GLY A 370 11.59 5.94 -8.52
C GLY A 370 10.45 5.87 -7.49
N GLU A 371 10.76 6.04 -6.20
CA GLU A 371 9.76 6.13 -5.13
C GLU A 371 8.94 7.43 -5.25
N LEU A 372 9.59 8.57 -5.48
CA LEU A 372 8.92 9.86 -5.74
C LEU A 372 7.98 9.76 -6.94
N LYS A 373 8.50 9.29 -8.08
CA LYS A 373 7.76 9.18 -9.33
C LYS A 373 6.57 8.24 -9.20
N GLY A 374 6.77 7.07 -8.59
CA GLY A 374 5.71 6.09 -8.38
C GLY A 374 4.57 6.67 -7.54
N PHE A 375 4.84 7.35 -6.44
CA PHE A 375 3.81 7.99 -5.62
C PHE A 375 3.16 9.20 -6.30
N SER A 376 3.92 9.99 -7.08
CA SER A 376 3.34 11.12 -7.83
C SER A 376 2.34 10.67 -8.90
N MET A 377 2.56 9.52 -9.52
CA MET A 377 1.57 8.89 -10.40
C MET A 377 0.41 8.25 -9.60
N ALA A 378 0.72 7.65 -8.44
CA ALA A 378 -0.25 6.98 -7.59
C ALA A 378 -1.35 7.93 -7.08
N ILE A 379 -1.00 9.13 -6.62
CA ILE A 379 -1.96 10.12 -6.10
C ILE A 379 -2.95 10.58 -7.18
N GLN A 380 -2.57 10.52 -8.44
CA GLN A 380 -3.41 10.87 -9.59
C GLN A 380 -4.42 9.77 -9.99
N CYS A 381 -4.36 8.61 -9.35
CA CYS A 381 -5.29 7.49 -9.58
C CYS A 381 -6.53 7.52 -8.67
N GLY A 382 -6.72 8.55 -7.84
CA GLY A 382 -7.90 8.74 -7.00
C GLY A 382 -9.11 9.26 -7.80
N LYS A 383 -10.22 9.46 -7.09
CA LYS A 383 -11.46 9.97 -7.70
C LYS A 383 -11.40 11.46 -8.05
N ILE A 384 -10.54 12.21 -7.38
CA ILE A 384 -10.41 13.66 -7.57
C ILE A 384 -9.38 13.94 -8.65
N ASN A 385 -9.77 14.71 -9.67
CA ASN A 385 -8.83 15.24 -10.64
C ASN A 385 -8.02 16.38 -9.98
N LEU A 386 -6.72 16.19 -9.89
CA LEU A 386 -5.82 17.15 -9.24
C LEU A 386 -5.51 18.39 -10.11
N GLY A 387 -6.00 18.47 -11.33
CA GLY A 387 -5.90 19.66 -12.21
C GLY A 387 -4.47 20.21 -12.30
N GLU A 388 -4.32 21.49 -11.99
CA GLU A 388 -3.01 22.19 -12.01
C GLU A 388 -1.97 21.57 -11.07
N THR A 389 -2.36 21.03 -9.92
CA THR A 389 -1.45 20.36 -9.01
C THR A 389 -0.76 19.18 -9.69
N ALA A 390 -1.51 18.36 -10.44
CA ALA A 390 -0.94 17.27 -11.22
C ALA A 390 0.01 17.76 -12.32
N VAL A 391 -0.38 18.83 -13.03
CA VAL A 391 0.45 19.43 -14.09
C VAL A 391 1.76 19.97 -13.52
N LYS A 392 1.70 20.79 -12.46
CA LYS A 392 2.89 21.33 -11.77
C LYS A 392 3.80 20.22 -11.26
N MET A 393 3.23 19.21 -10.60
CA MET A 393 3.98 18.06 -10.06
C MET A 393 4.66 17.25 -11.17
N ASN A 394 3.94 16.91 -12.25
CA ASN A 394 4.48 16.13 -13.35
C ASN A 394 5.59 16.88 -14.08
N ARG A 395 5.44 18.20 -14.27
CA ARG A 395 6.44 19.07 -14.89
C ARG A 395 7.72 19.13 -14.06
N MET A 396 7.61 19.36 -12.74
CA MET A 396 8.77 19.46 -11.84
C MET A 396 9.53 18.14 -11.69
N ILE A 397 8.84 16.99 -11.67
CA ILE A 397 9.48 15.67 -11.55
C ILE A 397 10.08 15.22 -12.89
N GLY A 398 9.42 15.53 -14.01
CA GLY A 398 9.78 15.04 -15.33
C GLY A 398 9.39 13.58 -15.58
N PHE A 399 9.75 13.04 -16.73
CA PHE A 399 9.56 11.61 -17.05
C PHE A 399 10.69 10.73 -16.51
N GLY A 400 11.89 11.26 -16.35
CA GLY A 400 13.05 10.59 -15.75
C GLY A 400 13.82 11.51 -14.81
N PRO A 401 14.76 11.00 -14.00
CA PRO A 401 15.67 11.83 -13.23
C PRO A 401 16.69 12.53 -14.15
N VAL A 402 17.25 13.64 -13.71
CA VAL A 402 18.41 14.24 -14.38
C VAL A 402 19.60 13.29 -14.23
N LEU A 403 20.23 12.90 -15.33
CA LEU A 403 21.31 11.93 -15.39
C LEU A 403 22.70 12.60 -15.20
N LEU A 404 23.72 11.78 -14.91
CA LEU A 404 25.11 12.25 -14.73
C LEU A 404 25.68 12.94 -15.97
N ASN A 405 25.17 12.61 -17.17
CA ASN A 405 25.57 13.21 -18.43
C ASN A 405 24.70 14.41 -18.85
N ALA A 406 23.98 15.01 -17.90
CA ALA A 406 23.07 16.14 -18.10
C ALA A 406 21.93 15.87 -19.12
N SER A 407 21.51 14.61 -19.27
CA SER A 407 20.30 14.27 -20.04
C SER A 407 19.16 13.78 -19.15
N GLN A 408 17.95 13.75 -19.70
CA GLN A 408 16.73 13.30 -19.02
C GLN A 408 15.84 12.56 -20.02
N VAL A 409 15.06 11.59 -19.55
CA VAL A 409 14.02 10.98 -20.39
C VAL A 409 12.90 11.98 -20.65
N THR A 410 12.60 12.20 -21.93
CA THR A 410 11.58 13.16 -22.41
C THR A 410 10.40 12.49 -23.10
N GLY A 411 10.52 11.21 -23.45
CA GLY A 411 9.46 10.50 -24.15
C GLY A 411 9.76 9.01 -24.37
N VAL A 412 8.94 8.38 -25.17
CA VAL A 412 9.08 7.00 -25.62
C VAL A 412 8.72 6.92 -27.11
N ASN A 413 9.50 6.18 -27.90
CA ASN A 413 9.23 5.98 -29.31
C ASN A 413 8.16 4.88 -29.54
N SER A 414 7.81 4.65 -30.80
CA SER A 414 6.82 3.62 -31.18
C SER A 414 7.24 2.19 -30.84
N SER A 415 8.54 1.93 -30.64
CA SER A 415 9.07 0.64 -30.22
C SER A 415 9.11 0.48 -28.70
N GLY A 416 8.71 1.50 -27.93
CA GLY A 416 8.74 1.49 -26.47
C GLY A 416 10.12 1.80 -25.87
N ASP A 417 11.06 2.39 -26.65
CA ASP A 417 12.36 2.81 -26.16
C ASP A 417 12.31 4.25 -25.70
N PHE A 418 13.06 4.56 -24.62
CA PHE A 418 13.07 5.90 -24.06
C PHE A 418 13.88 6.89 -24.92
N LEU A 419 13.25 8.00 -25.22
CA LEU A 419 13.89 9.18 -25.81
C LEU A 419 14.49 10.03 -24.70
N LYS A 420 15.66 10.61 -24.95
CA LYS A 420 16.36 11.49 -24.01
C LYS A 420 16.75 12.78 -24.71
N ASP A 421 16.77 13.88 -23.95
CA ASP A 421 17.22 15.19 -24.41
C ASP A 421 18.01 15.86 -23.31
N GLU A 422 18.56 17.04 -23.58
CA GLU A 422 19.25 17.85 -22.59
C GLU A 422 18.32 18.16 -21.41
N ALA A 423 18.82 17.95 -20.20
CA ALA A 423 18.08 18.21 -18.97
C ALA A 423 18.33 19.64 -18.47
N MET A 424 17.45 20.08 -17.56
CA MET A 424 17.74 21.24 -16.72
C MET A 424 19.00 20.98 -15.86
N SER A 425 19.61 22.05 -15.33
CA SER A 425 20.73 21.92 -14.40
C SER A 425 20.31 21.20 -13.10
N TRP A 426 21.27 20.57 -12.43
CA TRP A 426 21.01 19.96 -11.13
C TRP A 426 20.59 20.98 -10.07
N GLY A 427 21.05 22.24 -10.19
CA GLY A 427 20.59 23.32 -9.33
C GLY A 427 19.08 23.60 -9.48
N GLU A 428 18.61 23.73 -10.71
CA GLU A 428 17.17 23.88 -11.01
C GLU A 428 16.38 22.65 -10.59
N TYR A 429 16.89 21.45 -10.81
CA TYR A 429 16.21 20.24 -10.40
C TYR A 429 16.12 20.09 -8.88
N LYS A 430 17.13 20.54 -8.12
CA LYS A 430 17.06 20.66 -6.65
C LYS A 430 15.94 21.64 -6.25
N LEU A 431 15.86 22.78 -6.92
CA LEU A 431 14.79 23.77 -6.68
C LEU A 431 13.40 23.17 -6.91
N HIS A 432 13.24 22.37 -7.98
CA HIS A 432 11.99 21.65 -8.25
C HIS A 432 11.62 20.70 -7.10
N MET A 433 12.58 19.99 -6.52
CA MET A 433 12.32 19.10 -5.37
C MET A 433 11.79 19.87 -4.16
N LEU A 434 12.33 21.05 -3.88
CA LEU A 434 11.83 21.92 -2.80
C LEU A 434 10.44 22.50 -3.11
N LYS A 435 10.19 22.91 -4.36
CA LYS A 435 8.87 23.36 -4.81
C LYS A 435 7.82 22.22 -4.72
N ILE A 436 8.19 20.96 -4.99
CA ILE A 436 7.30 19.80 -4.78
C ILE A 436 6.96 19.65 -3.30
N GLN A 437 7.93 19.76 -2.40
CA GLN A 437 7.66 19.72 -0.96
C GLN A 437 6.67 20.83 -0.55
N LYS A 438 6.89 22.04 -1.03
CA LYS A 438 5.96 23.15 -0.77
C LYS A 438 4.57 22.88 -1.36
N LEU A 439 4.48 22.36 -2.60
CA LEU A 439 3.21 21.99 -3.23
C LEU A 439 2.43 20.97 -2.39
N MET A 440 3.09 19.96 -1.81
CA MET A 440 2.44 18.97 -0.94
C MET A 440 1.91 19.61 0.36
N ILE A 441 2.63 20.57 0.94
CA ILE A 441 2.16 21.33 2.09
C ILE A 441 0.91 22.13 1.73
N ASP A 442 1.00 22.93 0.66
CA ASP A 442 -0.03 23.90 0.29
C ASP A 442 -1.33 23.23 -0.19
N THR A 443 -1.22 22.09 -0.89
CA THR A 443 -2.38 21.40 -1.48
C THR A 443 -3.01 20.38 -0.53
N PHE A 444 -2.20 19.58 0.15
CA PHE A 444 -2.69 18.44 0.93
C PHE A 444 -2.54 18.61 2.45
N GLY A 445 -1.88 19.68 2.90
CA GLY A 445 -1.68 19.95 4.32
C GLY A 445 -0.90 18.82 5.01
N VAL A 446 0.22 18.36 4.41
CA VAL A 446 1.09 17.34 5.00
C VAL A 446 1.72 17.82 6.31
N GLU A 447 1.78 16.97 7.32
CA GLU A 447 2.14 17.33 8.69
C GLU A 447 3.37 16.56 9.22
N ALA A 448 3.56 15.29 8.82
CA ALA A 448 4.70 14.48 9.27
C ALA A 448 6.04 15.02 8.75
N ARG A 449 6.05 15.49 7.50
CA ARG A 449 7.17 16.19 6.84
C ARG A 449 8.51 15.50 7.00
N ALA A 450 8.56 14.20 6.79
CA ALA A 450 9.82 13.46 6.80
C ALA A 450 10.76 13.95 5.68
N ASN A 451 12.03 14.18 6.00
CA ASN A 451 13.03 14.74 5.07
C ASN A 451 12.72 16.17 4.57
N ASP A 452 12.14 17.01 5.40
CA ASP A 452 11.87 18.41 5.08
C ASP A 452 13.17 19.16 4.72
N GLN A 453 13.15 19.87 3.59
CA GLN A 453 14.23 20.71 3.07
C GLN A 453 13.69 22.09 2.64
N THR A 454 12.44 22.41 2.95
CA THR A 454 11.76 23.63 2.47
C THR A 454 12.38 24.93 2.95
N GLU A 455 13.12 24.90 4.07
CA GLU A 455 13.84 26.08 4.58
C GLU A 455 14.88 26.61 3.55
N GLY A 456 15.45 25.73 2.70
CA GLY A 456 16.40 26.09 1.66
C GLY A 456 15.80 26.70 0.41
N LEU A 457 14.46 26.73 0.29
CA LEU A 457 13.78 27.10 -0.95
C LEU A 457 14.12 28.53 -1.44
N ALA A 458 13.98 29.53 -0.56
CA ALA A 458 14.22 30.93 -0.93
C ALA A 458 15.70 31.17 -1.31
N ALA A 459 16.63 30.70 -0.48
CA ALA A 459 18.07 30.88 -0.73
C ALA A 459 18.52 30.21 -2.04
N LEU A 460 17.99 29.01 -2.36
CA LEU A 460 18.32 28.33 -3.60
C LEU A 460 17.72 29.05 -4.81
N ALA A 461 16.48 29.52 -4.72
CA ALA A 461 15.83 30.29 -5.78
C ALA A 461 16.60 31.57 -6.10
N ASP A 462 17.00 32.33 -5.07
CA ASP A 462 17.79 33.55 -5.22
C ASP A 462 19.15 33.28 -5.89
N SER A 463 19.85 32.20 -5.46
CA SER A 463 21.16 31.83 -6.02
C SER A 463 21.12 31.47 -7.50
N LEU A 464 19.96 30.95 -7.98
CA LEU A 464 19.77 30.59 -9.40
C LEU A 464 19.19 31.76 -10.23
N GLY A 465 18.86 32.89 -9.60
CA GLY A 465 18.20 34.02 -10.29
C GLY A 465 16.78 33.70 -10.76
N SER A 466 16.19 32.64 -10.23
CA SER A 466 14.86 32.14 -10.66
C SER A 466 13.69 32.72 -9.87
N ALA A 467 13.94 33.69 -8.97
CA ALA A 467 12.89 34.32 -8.16
C ALA A 467 11.79 34.99 -9.01
N ASN A 468 12.09 35.38 -10.26
CA ASN A 468 11.19 36.03 -11.20
C ASN A 468 10.90 35.19 -12.45
N SER A 469 11.12 33.89 -12.43
CA SER A 469 10.82 33.04 -13.59
C SER A 469 9.32 32.77 -13.72
N ALA A 470 8.86 32.54 -14.94
CA ALA A 470 7.46 32.18 -15.22
C ALA A 470 6.98 30.90 -14.52
N GLU A 471 7.89 30.15 -13.87
CA GLU A 471 7.58 28.96 -13.08
C GLU A 471 7.11 29.29 -11.64
N ASN A 472 7.11 30.55 -11.27
CA ASN A 472 6.62 31.02 -9.97
C ASN A 472 5.12 31.42 -9.99
N ASP A 473 4.47 31.42 -11.16
CA ASP A 473 3.05 31.78 -11.34
C ASP A 473 2.08 30.60 -11.06
#